data_73b11490908703c7a9c5558a3e64f4a9
#
_entry.id   73b11490908703c7a9c5558a3e64f4a9
#
_cell.length_a   1.000
_cell.length_b   1.000
_cell.length_c   1.000
_cell.angle_alpha   90.00
_cell.angle_beta   90.00
_cell.angle_gamma   90.00
#
_symmetry.space_group_name_H-M   'P 1'
#
loop_
_entity.id
_entity.type
_entity.pdbx_description
1 polymer ?
#
loop_
_entity_poly.entity_id
_entity_poly.type
_entity_poly.pdbx_seq_one_letter_code
_entity_poly.pdbx_strand_id
1 'polypeptide(L)'
;MKKGQMVEGVVKKVKFPNKGIVDVSGEEKSVIVKNVVAGQKIQASINKVRRGQAEGRLLKVLEKAPGEIDPPCPHFGACGGCTYQNLSYPQQRQMKAEQVREMMNQVVNGEYAWEGVSPSPVINEYRNKMEFTFGDEVKDGPMALGMHKRGSFHDIVSVPNCQIVDSDYRKILECTLRIAQESGLPYYHRMRHTGFFRHLLIRKAVKTGEILIGLITASGKDVSNPISMERIEAFLKVWVDRLLALSLKGNIAGVLHTVNDSIADTVKDEGTRILYGKDSFYEEILGLRFKITPFSFFQTNSLGAEILYEKAREYIGDTKDKVVFDL
;
A
#
# COMPACT_ATOMS: atom_id res chain seq x y z
N MET A 1 -25.00 13.96 -19.62
CA MET A 1 -23.52 13.88 -19.52
C MET A 1 -22.91 13.02 -20.61
N LYS A 2 -21.74 13.41 -21.16
CA LYS A 2 -21.01 12.69 -22.22
C LYS A 2 -19.57 12.40 -21.78
N LYS A 3 -18.96 11.33 -22.32
CA LYS A 3 -17.53 11.03 -22.10
C LYS A 3 -16.66 12.21 -22.54
N GLY A 4 -15.68 12.59 -21.73
CA GLY A 4 -14.80 13.75 -21.93
C GLY A 4 -15.35 15.08 -21.42
N GLN A 5 -16.64 15.15 -21.03
CA GLN A 5 -17.23 16.35 -20.47
C GLN A 5 -16.59 16.66 -19.10
N MET A 6 -16.24 17.92 -18.88
CA MET A 6 -15.88 18.44 -17.56
C MET A 6 -17.12 18.87 -16.81
N VAL A 7 -17.22 18.51 -15.55
CA VAL A 7 -18.34 18.82 -14.66
C VAL A 7 -17.83 19.32 -13.33
N GLU A 8 -18.60 20.20 -12.69
CA GLU A 8 -18.37 20.66 -11.33
C GLU A 8 -19.55 20.25 -10.45
N GLY A 9 -19.27 19.88 -9.22
CA GLY A 9 -20.29 19.47 -8.29
C GLY A 9 -19.79 19.27 -6.87
N VAL A 10 -20.73 19.02 -5.97
CA VAL A 10 -20.46 18.80 -4.55
C VAL A 10 -20.57 17.30 -4.24
N VAL A 11 -19.59 16.78 -3.52
CA VAL A 11 -19.60 15.39 -3.05
C VAL A 11 -20.59 15.25 -1.90
N LYS A 12 -21.73 14.59 -2.14
CA LYS A 12 -22.76 14.36 -1.10
C LYS A 12 -22.33 13.35 -0.06
N LYS A 13 -21.83 12.21 -0.53
CA LYS A 13 -21.36 11.12 0.35
C LYS A 13 -20.32 10.26 -0.35
N VAL A 14 -19.57 9.49 0.44
CA VAL A 14 -18.63 8.50 -0.07
C VAL A 14 -19.12 7.10 0.32
N LYS A 15 -19.47 6.29 -0.67
CA LYS A 15 -19.83 4.87 -0.49
C LYS A 15 -18.60 3.99 -0.49
N PHE A 16 -18.70 2.84 0.17
CA PHE A 16 -17.66 1.83 0.17
C PHE A 16 -17.29 1.35 -1.25
N PRO A 17 -16.02 1.08 -1.53
CA PRO A 17 -14.83 1.35 -0.71
C PRO A 17 -14.29 2.77 -0.86
N ASN A 18 -14.57 3.48 -1.94
CA ASN A 18 -14.04 4.81 -2.29
C ASN A 18 -14.82 5.38 -3.49
N LYS A 19 -16.15 5.48 -3.37
CA LYS A 19 -17.04 5.95 -4.43
C LYS A 19 -17.77 7.21 -3.96
N GLY A 20 -17.20 8.39 -4.25
CA GLY A 20 -17.87 9.66 -3.99
C GLY A 20 -19.04 9.85 -4.94
N ILE A 21 -20.21 10.13 -4.39
CA ILE A 21 -21.42 10.49 -5.12
C ILE A 21 -21.44 12.01 -5.23
N VAL A 22 -21.30 12.50 -6.45
CA VAL A 22 -21.18 13.93 -6.76
C VAL A 22 -22.45 14.44 -7.41
N ASP A 23 -23.07 15.42 -6.80
CA ASP A 23 -24.17 16.15 -7.41
C ASP A 23 -23.61 17.25 -8.30
N VAL A 24 -23.95 17.18 -9.55
CA VAL A 24 -23.52 18.12 -10.59
C VAL A 24 -24.63 19.13 -10.84
N SER A 25 -24.30 20.41 -10.79
CA SER A 25 -25.28 21.50 -11.03
C SER A 25 -25.90 21.38 -12.43
N GLY A 26 -27.23 21.39 -12.48
CA GLY A 26 -27.99 21.30 -13.74
C GLY A 26 -28.14 19.89 -14.32
N GLU A 27 -27.69 18.85 -13.61
CA GLU A 27 -27.86 17.46 -14.03
C GLU A 27 -28.72 16.68 -13.02
N GLU A 28 -29.68 15.91 -13.48
CA GLU A 28 -30.51 15.06 -12.59
C GLU A 28 -29.76 13.87 -12.00
N LYS A 29 -28.66 13.44 -12.64
CA LYS A 29 -27.92 12.25 -12.27
C LYS A 29 -26.58 12.59 -11.66
N SER A 30 -26.29 11.96 -10.52
CA SER A 30 -24.99 12.08 -9.86
C SER A 30 -23.87 11.36 -10.63
N VAL A 31 -22.64 11.83 -10.41
CA VAL A 31 -21.41 11.24 -10.96
C VAL A 31 -20.66 10.51 -9.86
N ILE A 32 -20.13 9.32 -10.14
CA ILE A 32 -19.23 8.60 -9.23
C ILE A 32 -17.81 9.06 -9.49
N VAL A 33 -17.16 9.60 -8.46
CA VAL A 33 -15.75 10.02 -8.50
C VAL A 33 -15.00 9.38 -7.34
N LYS A 34 -13.81 8.82 -7.61
CA LYS A 34 -12.93 8.24 -6.56
C LYS A 34 -12.01 9.31 -5.96
N ASN A 35 -11.47 9.00 -4.75
CA ASN A 35 -10.48 9.83 -4.04
C ASN A 35 -10.98 11.23 -3.68
N VAL A 36 -12.20 11.30 -3.23
CA VAL A 36 -12.86 12.52 -2.74
C VAL A 36 -13.45 12.28 -1.35
N VAL A 37 -13.75 13.33 -0.63
CA VAL A 37 -14.44 13.28 0.66
C VAL A 37 -15.77 14.06 0.59
N ALA A 38 -16.73 13.67 1.41
CA ALA A 38 -18.05 14.34 1.45
C ALA A 38 -17.89 15.81 1.84
N GLY A 39 -18.61 16.69 1.16
CA GLY A 39 -18.57 18.13 1.35
C GLY A 39 -17.58 18.86 0.43
N GLN A 40 -16.68 18.17 -0.25
CA GLN A 40 -15.80 18.82 -1.24
C GLN A 40 -16.61 19.30 -2.45
N LYS A 41 -16.27 20.50 -2.96
CA LYS A 41 -16.64 20.91 -4.32
C LYS A 41 -15.48 20.56 -5.25
N ILE A 42 -15.78 19.84 -6.30
CA ILE A 42 -14.77 19.27 -7.19
C ILE A 42 -15.06 19.55 -8.65
N GLN A 43 -14.01 19.51 -9.44
CA GLN A 43 -14.06 19.41 -10.90
C GLN A 43 -13.63 17.99 -11.29
N ALA A 44 -14.42 17.35 -12.16
CA ALA A 44 -14.14 16.01 -12.66
C ALA A 44 -14.35 15.92 -14.17
N SER A 45 -13.64 15.00 -14.82
CA SER A 45 -13.84 14.64 -16.23
C SER A 45 -14.58 13.31 -16.31
N ILE A 46 -15.67 13.27 -17.05
CA ILE A 46 -16.47 12.05 -17.28
C ILE A 46 -15.65 11.09 -18.14
N ASN A 47 -15.32 9.93 -17.60
CA ASN A 47 -14.56 8.91 -18.32
C ASN A 47 -15.42 7.76 -18.84
N LYS A 48 -16.58 7.53 -18.21
CA LYS A 48 -17.49 6.45 -18.60
C LYS A 48 -18.95 6.82 -18.29
N VAL A 49 -19.83 6.46 -19.22
CA VAL A 49 -21.29 6.51 -19.01
C VAL A 49 -21.86 5.15 -19.39
N ARG A 50 -22.50 4.45 -18.46
CA ARG A 50 -23.11 3.14 -18.70
C ARG A 50 -24.41 2.99 -17.92
N ARG A 51 -25.46 2.51 -18.57
CA ARG A 51 -26.78 2.25 -17.96
C ARG A 51 -27.31 3.45 -17.13
N GLY A 52 -27.09 4.66 -17.64
CA GLY A 52 -27.56 5.89 -16.99
C GLY A 52 -26.70 6.34 -15.77
N GLN A 53 -25.61 5.66 -15.46
CA GLN A 53 -24.66 6.05 -14.42
C GLN A 53 -23.38 6.62 -15.06
N ALA A 54 -22.91 7.76 -14.57
CA ALA A 54 -21.67 8.39 -15.00
C ALA A 54 -20.55 8.15 -13.97
N GLU A 55 -19.36 7.83 -14.45
CA GLU A 55 -18.15 7.76 -13.67
C GLU A 55 -17.17 8.82 -14.16
N GLY A 56 -16.56 9.55 -13.23
CA GLY A 56 -15.60 10.60 -13.53
C GLY A 56 -14.26 10.40 -12.82
N ARG A 57 -13.23 11.01 -13.40
CA ARG A 57 -11.91 11.16 -12.79
C ARG A 57 -11.80 12.53 -12.15
N LEU A 58 -11.42 12.59 -10.88
CA LEU A 58 -11.10 13.83 -10.20
C LEU A 58 -10.00 14.59 -10.96
N LEU A 59 -10.25 15.85 -11.28
CA LEU A 59 -9.25 16.77 -11.85
C LEU A 59 -8.70 17.69 -10.77
N LYS A 60 -9.60 18.32 -9.99
CA LYS A 60 -9.23 19.29 -8.97
C LYS A 60 -10.30 19.35 -7.86
N VAL A 61 -9.84 19.56 -6.63
CA VAL A 61 -10.69 19.99 -5.52
C VAL A 61 -10.74 21.52 -5.59
N LEU A 62 -11.92 22.08 -5.80
CA LEU A 62 -12.17 23.53 -5.91
C LEU A 62 -12.31 24.16 -4.53
N GLU A 63 -13.05 23.46 -3.64
CA GLU A 63 -13.25 23.87 -2.24
C GLU A 63 -13.09 22.63 -1.35
N LYS A 64 -12.29 22.77 -0.27
CA LYS A 64 -12.13 21.70 0.74
C LYS A 64 -13.44 21.44 1.47
N ALA A 65 -13.62 20.22 1.93
CA ALA A 65 -14.74 19.87 2.80
C ALA A 65 -14.57 20.52 4.20
N PRO A 66 -15.67 20.84 4.90
CA PRO A 66 -15.62 21.28 6.27
C PRO A 66 -14.88 20.24 7.16
N GLY A 67 -13.91 20.69 7.95
CA GLY A 67 -13.10 19.80 8.81
C GLY A 67 -12.02 19.00 8.11
N GLU A 68 -11.79 19.22 6.82
CA GLU A 68 -10.65 18.65 6.09
C GLU A 68 -9.34 19.26 6.61
N ILE A 69 -8.37 18.39 6.92
CA ILE A 69 -7.05 18.78 7.45
C ILE A 69 -5.98 18.73 6.36
N ASP A 70 -4.87 19.39 6.58
CA ASP A 70 -3.69 19.18 5.75
C ASP A 70 -3.08 17.81 6.06
N PRO A 71 -2.84 16.97 5.03
CA PRO A 71 -2.38 15.62 5.25
C PRO A 71 -0.96 15.61 5.84
N PRO A 72 -0.69 14.78 6.86
CA PRO A 72 0.64 14.72 7.49
C PRO A 72 1.71 14.13 6.56
N CYS A 73 1.32 13.34 5.57
CA CYS A 73 2.24 12.75 4.60
C CYS A 73 2.48 13.69 3.41
N PRO A 74 3.74 14.11 3.13
CA PRO A 74 4.03 15.01 2.01
C PRO A 74 3.76 14.38 0.64
N HIS A 75 3.64 13.06 0.57
CA HIS A 75 3.34 12.33 -0.67
C HIS A 75 1.84 12.14 -0.92
N PHE A 76 0.97 12.61 0.00
CA PHE A 76 -0.47 12.47 -0.17
C PHE A 76 -0.95 13.21 -1.41
N GLY A 77 -1.86 12.60 -2.16
CA GLY A 77 -2.33 13.14 -3.43
C GLY A 77 -1.55 12.63 -4.65
N ALA A 78 -0.22 12.60 -4.61
CA ALA A 78 0.60 12.01 -5.66
C ALA A 78 0.71 10.49 -5.50
N CYS A 79 1.07 10.01 -4.31
CA CYS A 79 1.15 8.59 -3.98
C CYS A 79 -0.23 7.94 -3.92
N GLY A 80 -0.38 6.73 -4.51
CA GLY A 80 -1.62 5.95 -4.50
C GLY A 80 -1.87 5.16 -3.21
N GLY A 81 -0.94 5.15 -2.25
CA GLY A 81 -1.00 4.27 -1.08
C GLY A 81 -2.06 4.65 -0.03
N CYS A 82 -2.38 5.93 0.14
CA CYS A 82 -3.33 6.42 1.15
C CYS A 82 -4.45 7.23 0.53
N THR A 83 -5.68 7.06 1.05
CA THR A 83 -6.87 7.67 0.43
C THR A 83 -7.42 8.86 1.20
N TYR A 84 -7.34 8.85 2.54
CA TYR A 84 -8.09 9.77 3.41
C TYR A 84 -7.24 10.47 4.49
N GLN A 85 -5.95 10.68 4.26
CA GLN A 85 -5.10 11.40 5.24
C GLN A 85 -5.43 12.90 5.36
N ASN A 86 -6.25 13.42 4.47
CA ASN A 86 -6.86 14.76 4.56
C ASN A 86 -8.07 14.82 5.49
N LEU A 87 -8.42 13.72 6.17
CA LEU A 87 -9.38 13.68 7.27
C LEU A 87 -8.64 13.31 8.56
N SER A 88 -9.09 13.86 9.69
CA SER A 88 -8.61 13.44 11.00
C SER A 88 -8.93 11.94 11.21
N TYR A 89 -8.15 11.25 12.04
CA TYR A 89 -8.38 9.82 12.27
C TYR A 89 -9.77 9.49 12.82
N PRO A 90 -10.36 10.26 13.76
CA PRO A 90 -11.75 10.08 14.16
C PRO A 90 -12.74 10.19 13.00
N GLN A 91 -12.56 11.18 12.11
CA GLN A 91 -13.42 11.34 10.92
C GLN A 91 -13.28 10.17 9.94
N GLN A 92 -12.06 9.65 9.73
CA GLN A 92 -11.83 8.43 8.92
C GLN A 92 -12.59 7.23 9.51
N ARG A 93 -12.55 7.05 10.83
CA ARG A 93 -13.27 5.96 11.54
C ARG A 93 -14.77 6.12 11.40
N GLN A 94 -15.30 7.32 11.65
CA GLN A 94 -16.71 7.61 11.53
C GLN A 94 -17.23 7.33 10.12
N MET A 95 -16.55 7.84 9.09
CA MET A 95 -16.91 7.58 7.69
C MET A 95 -16.94 6.09 7.37
N LYS A 96 -15.95 5.31 7.83
CA LYS A 96 -15.91 3.85 7.64
C LYS A 96 -17.02 3.13 8.40
N ALA A 97 -17.31 3.57 9.63
CA ALA A 97 -18.41 3.05 10.43
C ALA A 97 -19.77 3.24 9.73
N GLU A 98 -20.02 4.43 9.22
CA GLU A 98 -21.24 4.76 8.47
C GLU A 98 -21.36 3.91 7.19
N GLN A 99 -20.26 3.73 6.44
CA GLN A 99 -20.23 2.89 5.24
C GLN A 99 -20.57 1.43 5.55
N VAL A 100 -20.00 0.86 6.60
CA VAL A 100 -20.27 -0.53 7.00
C VAL A 100 -21.71 -0.65 7.51
N ARG A 101 -22.16 0.27 8.35
CA ARG A 101 -23.53 0.28 8.86
C ARG A 101 -24.56 0.38 7.74
N GLU A 102 -24.31 1.24 6.71
CA GLU A 102 -25.17 1.34 5.53
C GLU A 102 -25.27 -0.01 4.77
N MET A 103 -24.16 -0.73 4.65
CA MET A 103 -24.15 -2.06 4.00
C MET A 103 -24.88 -3.11 4.87
N MET A 104 -24.66 -3.11 6.16
CA MET A 104 -25.35 -4.05 7.08
C MET A 104 -26.85 -3.84 7.05
N ASN A 105 -27.33 -2.59 7.08
CA ASN A 105 -28.77 -2.26 7.03
C ASN A 105 -29.44 -2.70 5.72
N GLN A 106 -28.69 -3.02 4.67
CA GLN A 106 -29.26 -3.52 3.41
C GLN A 106 -29.48 -5.04 3.42
N VAL A 107 -28.82 -5.78 4.30
CA VAL A 107 -28.84 -7.26 4.29
C VAL A 107 -29.33 -7.86 5.59
N VAL A 108 -29.22 -7.15 6.71
CA VAL A 108 -29.71 -7.62 8.01
C VAL A 108 -31.14 -7.15 8.20
N ASN A 109 -32.05 -8.12 8.33
CA ASN A 109 -33.45 -7.86 8.67
C ASN A 109 -33.61 -7.99 10.20
N GLY A 110 -34.01 -6.91 10.85
CA GLY A 110 -34.21 -6.84 12.29
C GLY A 110 -33.19 -5.98 13.03
N GLU A 111 -33.32 -5.95 14.34
CA GLU A 111 -32.42 -5.19 15.22
C GLU A 111 -31.09 -5.94 15.40
N TYR A 112 -30.00 -5.19 15.47
CA TYR A 112 -28.68 -5.71 15.80
C TYR A 112 -27.88 -4.68 16.62
N ALA A 113 -27.01 -5.18 17.49
CA ALA A 113 -26.09 -4.32 18.25
C ALA A 113 -25.00 -3.76 17.31
N TRP A 114 -24.89 -2.45 17.28
CA TRP A 114 -23.84 -1.76 16.52
C TRP A 114 -22.77 -1.22 17.48
N GLU A 115 -21.60 -1.84 17.52
CA GLU A 115 -20.49 -1.45 18.40
C GLU A 115 -19.52 -0.43 17.77
N GLY A 116 -19.74 -0.07 16.50
CA GLY A 116 -18.90 0.86 15.77
C GLY A 116 -17.65 0.21 15.18
N VAL A 117 -16.56 1.00 15.02
CA VAL A 117 -15.27 0.57 14.49
C VAL A 117 -14.19 0.81 15.54
N SER A 118 -13.51 -0.24 15.97
CA SER A 118 -12.42 -0.17 16.93
C SER A 118 -11.25 0.65 16.36
N PRO A 119 -10.61 1.52 17.15
CA PRO A 119 -9.45 2.28 16.70
C PRO A 119 -8.21 1.40 16.56
N SER A 120 -7.30 1.77 15.64
CA SER A 120 -5.94 1.26 15.70
C SER A 120 -5.22 1.90 16.88
N PRO A 121 -4.39 1.15 17.65
CA PRO A 121 -3.61 1.69 18.75
C PRO A 121 -2.63 2.79 18.31
N VAL A 122 -2.14 2.70 17.08
CA VAL A 122 -1.28 3.69 16.44
C VAL A 122 -1.81 4.05 15.05
N ILE A 123 -1.68 5.32 14.68
CA ILE A 123 -2.20 5.85 13.41
C ILE A 123 -1.10 6.11 12.37
N ASN A 124 0.15 6.22 12.82
CA ASN A 124 1.34 6.35 11.99
C ASN A 124 2.31 5.21 12.29
N GLU A 125 3.22 4.93 11.37
CA GLU A 125 4.27 3.90 11.50
C GLU A 125 3.74 2.51 11.91
N TYR A 126 2.48 2.22 11.60
CA TYR A 126 1.81 0.97 11.97
C TYR A 126 2.08 -0.19 11.01
N ARG A 127 2.53 0.12 9.79
CA ARG A 127 2.60 -0.87 8.71
C ARG A 127 3.89 -1.68 8.79
N ASN A 128 3.73 -2.99 8.96
CA ASN A 128 4.81 -3.96 9.19
C ASN A 128 5.28 -4.70 7.92
N LYS A 129 4.64 -4.45 6.76
CA LYS A 129 5.03 -4.98 5.45
C LYS A 129 4.87 -3.91 4.39
N MET A 130 5.91 -3.67 3.62
CA MET A 130 5.86 -2.78 2.46
C MET A 130 6.58 -3.41 1.28
N GLU A 131 5.97 -3.28 0.13
CA GLU A 131 6.54 -3.64 -1.16
C GLU A 131 6.64 -2.35 -1.98
N PHE A 132 7.85 -1.89 -2.17
CA PHE A 132 8.14 -0.72 -3.00
C PHE A 132 8.51 -1.18 -4.40
N THR A 133 8.11 -0.43 -5.40
CA THR A 133 8.35 -0.75 -6.81
C THR A 133 9.41 0.17 -7.37
N PHE A 134 10.34 -0.39 -8.16
CA PHE A 134 11.25 0.39 -8.99
C PHE A 134 10.55 0.86 -10.27
N GLY A 135 10.89 2.05 -10.72
CA GLY A 135 10.33 2.63 -11.95
C GLY A 135 10.84 4.03 -12.16
N ASP A 136 10.02 4.86 -12.81
CA ASP A 136 10.23 6.30 -12.98
C ASP A 136 8.96 7.09 -12.60
N GLU A 137 9.12 8.33 -12.20
CA GLU A 137 8.00 9.23 -11.88
C GLU A 137 7.41 9.87 -13.12
N VAL A 138 8.24 10.09 -14.13
CA VAL A 138 7.91 10.57 -15.46
C VAL A 138 8.63 9.70 -16.47
N LYS A 139 8.00 9.44 -17.60
CA LYS A 139 8.54 8.57 -18.66
C LYS A 139 10.00 8.92 -19.00
N ASP A 140 10.86 7.90 -18.97
CA ASP A 140 12.29 7.99 -19.22
C ASP A 140 13.04 8.95 -18.26
N GLY A 141 12.46 9.19 -17.07
CA GLY A 141 13.05 9.96 -15.98
C GLY A 141 14.06 9.18 -15.15
N PRO A 142 14.60 9.80 -14.08
CA PRO A 142 15.52 9.12 -13.17
C PRO A 142 14.82 7.96 -12.46
N MET A 143 15.61 6.92 -12.14
CA MET A 143 15.09 5.77 -11.39
C MET A 143 14.51 6.22 -10.04
N ALA A 144 13.28 5.81 -9.79
CA ALA A 144 12.55 5.98 -8.55
C ALA A 144 12.32 4.63 -7.86
N LEU A 145 12.18 4.65 -6.54
CA LEU A 145 11.76 3.50 -5.74
C LEU A 145 10.68 3.97 -4.77
N GLY A 146 9.48 3.40 -4.88
CA GLY A 146 8.38 3.88 -4.06
C GLY A 146 7.05 3.22 -4.38
N MET A 147 6.02 4.03 -4.49
CA MET A 147 4.64 3.58 -4.69
C MET A 147 4.09 4.07 -6.02
N HIS A 148 3.12 3.32 -6.56
CA HIS A 148 2.41 3.77 -7.75
C HIS A 148 1.79 5.15 -7.54
N LYS A 149 1.94 6.01 -8.54
CA LYS A 149 1.28 7.31 -8.59
C LYS A 149 -0.22 7.13 -8.66
N ARG A 150 -0.95 7.96 -7.93
CA ARG A 150 -2.41 7.92 -7.92
C ARG A 150 -2.99 8.10 -9.32
N GLY A 151 -3.75 7.10 -9.76
CA GLY A 151 -4.37 7.10 -11.10
C GLY A 151 -3.44 6.74 -12.26
N SER A 152 -2.20 6.34 -11.98
CA SER A 152 -1.29 5.76 -12.97
C SER A 152 -0.89 4.32 -12.58
N PHE A 153 -0.74 3.46 -13.60
CA PHE A 153 -0.22 2.10 -13.43
C PHE A 153 1.29 2.01 -13.67
N HIS A 154 1.88 3.05 -14.25
CA HIS A 154 3.27 3.03 -14.72
C HIS A 154 4.18 3.88 -13.85
N ASP A 155 3.72 5.09 -13.48
CA ASP A 155 4.53 6.06 -12.79
C ASP A 155 4.74 5.67 -11.32
N ILE A 156 5.98 5.75 -10.85
CA ILE A 156 6.38 5.45 -9.47
C ILE A 156 6.81 6.72 -8.77
N VAL A 157 6.16 7.03 -7.66
CA VAL A 157 6.53 8.17 -6.80
C VAL A 157 7.46 7.68 -5.71
N SER A 158 8.65 8.25 -5.59
CA SER A 158 9.54 8.00 -4.46
C SER A 158 8.92 8.52 -3.17
N VAL A 159 8.98 7.72 -2.09
CA VAL A 159 8.28 8.01 -0.83
C VAL A 159 9.20 7.97 0.40
N PRO A 160 10.31 8.75 0.41
CA PRO A 160 11.29 8.73 1.50
C PRO A 160 10.70 9.15 2.85
N ASN A 161 9.60 9.90 2.86
CA ASN A 161 8.93 10.40 4.08
C ASN A 161 7.56 9.75 4.30
N CYS A 162 7.37 8.49 3.89
CA CYS A 162 6.14 7.76 4.11
C CYS A 162 5.80 7.67 5.61
N GLN A 163 4.58 8.10 5.98
CA GLN A 163 4.17 8.20 7.39
C GLN A 163 3.55 6.91 7.94
N ILE A 164 3.21 5.94 7.10
CA ILE A 164 2.62 4.67 7.57
C ILE A 164 3.66 3.61 7.91
N VAL A 165 4.93 3.81 7.52
CA VAL A 165 6.07 2.95 7.86
C VAL A 165 7.06 3.68 8.76
N ASP A 166 7.76 2.95 9.61
CA ASP A 166 8.74 3.56 10.52
C ASP A 166 10.03 4.03 9.82
N SER A 167 10.91 4.65 10.58
CA SER A 167 12.16 5.24 10.07
C SER A 167 13.10 4.21 9.43
N ASP A 168 13.06 2.94 9.84
CA ASP A 168 13.94 1.92 9.29
C ASP A 168 13.59 1.61 7.84
N TYR A 169 12.29 1.54 7.51
CA TYR A 169 11.84 1.38 6.14
C TYR A 169 12.32 2.52 5.25
N ARG A 170 12.23 3.76 5.75
CA ARG A 170 12.64 4.96 5.00
C ARG A 170 14.14 4.94 4.72
N LYS A 171 14.98 4.59 5.72
CA LYS A 171 16.43 4.46 5.57
C LYS A 171 16.83 3.35 4.60
N ILE A 172 16.18 2.19 4.70
CA ILE A 172 16.43 1.03 3.81
C ILE A 172 16.03 1.38 2.37
N LEU A 173 14.89 2.02 2.17
CA LEU A 173 14.41 2.46 0.87
C LEU A 173 15.39 3.44 0.22
N GLU A 174 15.78 4.48 0.95
CA GLU A 174 16.70 5.51 0.46
C GLU A 174 18.09 4.93 0.14
N CYS A 175 18.62 4.09 1.01
CA CYS A 175 19.88 3.40 0.80
C CYS A 175 19.83 2.52 -0.45
N THR A 176 18.76 1.72 -0.61
CA THR A 176 18.60 0.83 -1.76
C THR A 176 18.47 1.61 -3.06
N LEU A 177 17.66 2.68 -3.09
CA LEU A 177 17.51 3.51 -4.29
C LEU A 177 18.84 4.11 -4.73
N ARG A 178 19.60 4.70 -3.80
CA ARG A 178 20.89 5.30 -4.10
C ARG A 178 21.88 4.29 -4.71
N ILE A 179 22.01 3.11 -4.10
CA ILE A 179 22.92 2.08 -4.60
C ILE A 179 22.47 1.54 -5.96
N ALA A 180 21.15 1.39 -6.16
CA ALA A 180 20.60 0.98 -7.45
C ALA A 180 20.92 2.02 -8.56
N GLN A 181 20.78 3.30 -8.27
CA GLN A 181 21.15 4.38 -9.19
C GLN A 181 22.66 4.40 -9.49
N GLU A 182 23.51 4.27 -8.46
CA GLU A 182 24.98 4.21 -8.59
C GLU A 182 25.46 3.01 -9.41
N SER A 183 24.73 1.88 -9.39
CA SER A 183 25.07 0.66 -10.13
C SER A 183 24.95 0.81 -11.65
N GLY A 184 24.13 1.75 -12.10
CA GLY A 184 23.76 1.93 -13.52
C GLY A 184 22.99 0.72 -14.09
N LEU A 185 22.48 -0.19 -13.25
CA LEU A 185 21.58 -1.25 -13.68
C LEU A 185 20.17 -0.70 -13.89
N PRO A 186 19.43 -1.12 -14.95
CA PRO A 186 18.11 -0.57 -15.23
C PRO A 186 17.04 -1.13 -14.29
N TYR A 187 15.97 -0.35 -14.03
CA TYR A 187 14.74 -0.92 -13.48
C TYR A 187 14.00 -1.74 -14.56
N TYR A 188 13.15 -2.68 -14.12
CA TYR A 188 12.35 -3.51 -15.01
C TYR A 188 11.17 -2.72 -15.60
N HIS A 189 11.18 -2.56 -16.92
CA HIS A 189 10.15 -1.84 -17.64
C HIS A 189 9.02 -2.80 -18.04
N ARG A 190 7.86 -2.68 -17.39
CA ARG A 190 6.71 -3.61 -17.53
C ARG A 190 6.21 -3.81 -18.96
N MET A 191 6.19 -2.76 -19.77
CA MET A 191 5.68 -2.84 -21.15
C MET A 191 6.69 -3.42 -22.14
N ARG A 192 7.98 -3.27 -21.84
CA ARG A 192 9.06 -3.81 -22.68
C ARG A 192 9.52 -5.18 -22.19
N HIS A 193 9.17 -5.55 -20.96
CA HIS A 193 9.63 -6.76 -20.26
C HIS A 193 11.16 -6.87 -20.20
N THR A 194 11.82 -5.73 -20.03
CA THR A 194 13.28 -5.61 -20.02
C THR A 194 13.73 -4.86 -18.77
N GLY A 195 14.97 -5.10 -18.33
CA GLY A 195 15.56 -4.45 -17.16
C GLY A 195 15.76 -5.41 -16.00
N PHE A 196 16.14 -4.87 -14.83
CA PHE A 196 16.62 -5.69 -13.71
C PHE A 196 15.81 -5.48 -12.43
N PHE A 197 15.83 -4.29 -11.83
CA PHE A 197 15.18 -4.02 -10.54
C PHE A 197 13.66 -4.02 -10.66
N ARG A 198 12.98 -4.81 -9.81
CA ARG A 198 11.51 -4.90 -9.80
C ARG A 198 10.93 -4.32 -8.51
N HIS A 199 11.24 -4.94 -7.36
CA HIS A 199 10.63 -4.55 -6.09
C HIS A 199 11.65 -4.63 -4.94
N LEU A 200 11.38 -3.84 -3.90
CA LEU A 200 11.99 -3.94 -2.59
C LEU A 200 10.90 -4.30 -1.58
N LEU A 201 10.99 -5.49 -1.02
CA LEU A 201 10.11 -5.95 0.05
C LEU A 201 10.79 -5.74 1.40
N ILE A 202 10.12 -5.06 2.32
CA ILE A 202 10.58 -4.90 3.69
C ILE A 202 9.47 -5.38 4.63
N ARG A 203 9.84 -6.21 5.58
CA ARG A 203 8.99 -6.66 6.69
C ARG A 203 9.70 -6.40 8.00
N LYS A 204 8.96 -5.95 9.01
CA LYS A 204 9.50 -5.71 10.35
C LYS A 204 8.53 -6.16 11.41
N ALA A 205 9.01 -6.95 12.35
CA ALA A 205 8.24 -7.28 13.54
C ALA A 205 8.12 -6.07 14.46
N VAL A 206 6.92 -5.87 14.98
CA VAL A 206 6.65 -4.76 15.90
C VAL A 206 7.17 -5.07 17.30
N LYS A 207 7.01 -6.33 17.76
CA LYS A 207 7.41 -6.75 19.12
C LYS A 207 8.90 -7.13 19.20
N THR A 208 9.41 -7.88 18.24
CA THR A 208 10.83 -8.33 18.27
C THR A 208 11.79 -7.35 17.63
N GLY A 209 11.30 -6.45 16.78
CA GLY A 209 12.14 -5.51 16.04
C GLY A 209 12.95 -6.14 14.91
N GLU A 210 12.76 -7.42 14.61
CA GLU A 210 13.45 -8.13 13.52
C GLU A 210 13.00 -7.61 12.15
N ILE A 211 13.97 -7.39 11.25
CA ILE A 211 13.72 -6.85 9.90
C ILE A 211 14.15 -7.87 8.85
N LEU A 212 13.28 -8.16 7.90
CA LEU A 212 13.57 -8.96 6.73
C LEU A 212 13.49 -8.08 5.48
N ILE A 213 14.55 -8.09 4.68
CA ILE A 213 14.69 -7.24 3.50
C ILE A 213 14.85 -8.15 2.28
N GLY A 214 14.00 -8.02 1.28
CA GLY A 214 14.03 -8.77 0.04
C GLY A 214 14.16 -7.85 -1.17
N LEU A 215 15.16 -8.06 -2.00
CA LEU A 215 15.25 -7.44 -3.32
C LEU A 215 14.72 -8.42 -4.36
N ILE A 216 13.76 -7.98 -5.13
CA ILE A 216 13.18 -8.74 -6.23
C ILE A 216 13.69 -8.15 -7.55
N THR A 217 14.31 -8.98 -8.38
CA THR A 217 14.84 -8.58 -9.69
C THR A 217 14.38 -9.52 -10.79
N ALA A 218 14.52 -9.11 -12.04
CA ALA A 218 14.56 -10.06 -13.14
C ALA A 218 15.92 -10.80 -13.13
N SER A 219 16.03 -11.90 -13.89
CA SER A 219 17.27 -12.69 -13.98
C SER A 219 18.42 -11.97 -14.70
N GLY A 220 18.13 -10.88 -15.40
CA GLY A 220 19.11 -10.16 -16.22
C GLY A 220 19.43 -10.86 -17.56
N LYS A 221 18.71 -11.92 -17.90
CA LYS A 221 18.89 -12.68 -19.15
C LYS A 221 18.20 -12.08 -20.38
N ASP A 222 17.93 -10.78 -20.33
CA ASP A 222 17.36 -10.07 -21.49
C ASP A 222 18.29 -10.21 -22.69
N VAL A 223 17.76 -10.76 -23.79
CA VAL A 223 18.52 -11.05 -25.01
C VAL A 223 19.09 -9.77 -25.65
N SER A 224 18.39 -8.64 -25.46
CA SER A 224 18.79 -7.35 -26.05
C SER A 224 19.87 -6.61 -25.22
N ASN A 225 19.92 -6.87 -23.92
CA ASN A 225 20.89 -6.24 -23.00
C ASN A 225 21.19 -7.12 -21.79
N PRO A 226 21.93 -8.22 -21.96
CA PRO A 226 22.20 -9.18 -20.87
C PRO A 226 23.11 -8.52 -19.81
N ILE A 227 22.76 -8.76 -18.54
CA ILE A 227 23.56 -8.33 -17.38
C ILE A 227 24.40 -9.51 -16.94
N SER A 228 25.72 -9.34 -16.87
CA SER A 228 26.61 -10.41 -16.42
C SER A 228 26.37 -10.77 -14.94
N MET A 229 26.52 -12.04 -14.62
CA MET A 229 26.39 -12.51 -13.23
C MET A 229 27.39 -11.84 -12.30
N GLU A 230 28.60 -11.56 -12.75
CA GLU A 230 29.61 -10.83 -11.99
C GLU A 230 29.12 -9.44 -11.56
N ARG A 231 28.45 -8.74 -12.47
CA ARG A 231 27.90 -7.41 -12.19
C ARG A 231 26.73 -7.47 -11.21
N ILE A 232 25.89 -8.51 -11.30
CA ILE A 232 24.80 -8.75 -10.36
C ILE A 232 25.39 -9.06 -8.97
N GLU A 233 26.35 -9.97 -8.87
CA GLU A 233 26.97 -10.34 -7.59
C GLU A 233 27.70 -9.16 -6.95
N ALA A 234 28.42 -8.36 -7.73
CA ALA A 234 29.09 -7.16 -7.23
C ALA A 234 28.09 -6.16 -6.64
N PHE A 235 26.97 -5.92 -7.34
CA PHE A 235 25.89 -5.09 -6.84
C PHE A 235 25.30 -5.66 -5.53
N LEU A 236 24.93 -6.94 -5.50
CA LEU A 236 24.31 -7.56 -4.33
C LEU A 236 25.21 -7.51 -3.11
N LYS A 237 26.51 -7.71 -3.29
CA LYS A 237 27.49 -7.58 -2.20
C LYS A 237 27.52 -6.16 -1.63
N VAL A 238 27.67 -5.15 -2.48
CA VAL A 238 27.69 -3.73 -2.06
C VAL A 238 26.39 -3.37 -1.37
N TRP A 239 25.25 -3.82 -1.90
CA TRP A 239 23.92 -3.54 -1.32
C TRP A 239 23.79 -4.12 0.09
N VAL A 240 24.18 -5.39 0.31
CA VAL A 240 24.17 -6.02 1.64
C VAL A 240 25.09 -5.27 2.60
N ASP A 241 26.33 -4.99 2.21
CA ASP A 241 27.31 -4.30 3.07
C ASP A 241 26.79 -2.92 3.51
N ARG A 242 26.15 -2.18 2.61
CA ARG A 242 25.55 -0.87 2.90
C ARG A 242 24.32 -0.95 3.78
N LEU A 243 23.46 -1.96 3.60
CA LEU A 243 22.30 -2.19 4.47
C LEU A 243 22.74 -2.51 5.91
N LEU A 244 23.73 -3.37 6.07
CA LEU A 244 24.27 -3.76 7.38
C LEU A 244 24.97 -2.60 8.11
N ALA A 245 25.45 -1.60 7.37
CA ALA A 245 26.06 -0.39 7.92
C ALA A 245 25.01 0.67 8.36
N LEU A 246 23.71 0.46 8.10
CA LEU A 246 22.67 1.42 8.50
C LEU A 246 22.45 1.40 10.01
N SER A 247 22.34 2.59 10.60
CA SER A 247 21.87 2.74 11.98
C SER A 247 20.33 2.64 12.02
N LEU A 248 19.83 1.43 12.25
CA LEU A 248 18.40 1.12 12.35
C LEU A 248 17.98 1.01 13.83
N LYS A 249 16.67 1.18 14.08
CA LYS A 249 16.08 0.91 15.41
C LYS A 249 15.93 -0.60 15.65
N GLY A 250 15.57 -1.34 14.59
CA GLY A 250 15.43 -2.78 14.61
C GLY A 250 16.72 -3.48 14.15
N ASN A 251 16.69 -4.82 14.19
CA ASN A 251 17.82 -5.68 13.79
C ASN A 251 17.52 -6.38 12.48
N ILE A 252 18.46 -6.35 11.53
CA ILE A 252 18.32 -7.08 10.27
C ILE A 252 18.45 -8.58 10.57
N ALA A 253 17.35 -9.31 10.49
CA ALA A 253 17.29 -10.77 10.63
C ALA A 253 17.73 -11.47 9.35
N GLY A 254 17.46 -10.89 8.20
CA GLY A 254 17.86 -11.45 6.91
C GLY A 254 17.77 -10.46 5.76
N VAL A 255 18.66 -10.68 4.77
CA VAL A 255 18.66 -10.00 3.48
C VAL A 255 18.57 -11.05 2.39
N LEU A 256 17.61 -10.93 1.50
CA LEU A 256 17.24 -11.93 0.52
C LEU A 256 17.27 -11.34 -0.90
N HIS A 257 17.58 -12.18 -1.87
CA HIS A 257 17.44 -11.88 -3.28
C HIS A 257 16.51 -12.89 -3.93
N THR A 258 15.44 -12.40 -4.54
CA THR A 258 14.46 -13.22 -5.26
C THR A 258 14.49 -12.89 -6.73
N VAL A 259 14.67 -13.89 -7.57
CA VAL A 259 14.50 -13.76 -9.02
C VAL A 259 13.01 -13.92 -9.36
N ASN A 260 12.51 -13.08 -10.24
CA ASN A 260 11.13 -13.13 -10.75
C ASN A 260 11.12 -12.65 -12.20
N ASP A 261 11.01 -13.58 -13.13
CA ASP A 261 10.92 -13.30 -14.57
C ASP A 261 9.47 -13.31 -15.09
N SER A 262 8.49 -13.48 -14.18
CA SER A 262 7.08 -13.49 -14.59
C SER A 262 6.67 -12.16 -15.24
N ILE A 263 5.84 -12.24 -16.28
CA ILE A 263 5.28 -11.06 -16.95
C ILE A 263 4.33 -10.30 -16.02
N ALA A 264 3.64 -11.05 -15.15
CA ALA A 264 2.74 -10.47 -14.17
C ALA A 264 3.50 -9.61 -13.13
N ASP A 265 2.90 -8.50 -12.76
CA ASP A 265 3.45 -7.60 -11.73
C ASP A 265 3.16 -8.09 -10.30
N THR A 266 3.25 -9.39 -10.10
CA THR A 266 3.10 -10.03 -8.80
C THR A 266 4.44 -10.56 -8.35
N VAL A 267 4.79 -10.34 -7.09
CA VAL A 267 5.97 -10.94 -6.50
C VAL A 267 5.70 -12.46 -6.39
N LYS A 268 6.40 -13.22 -7.22
CA LYS A 268 6.45 -14.68 -7.16
C LYS A 268 7.84 -15.11 -6.77
N ASP A 269 7.92 -16.17 -5.98
CA ASP A 269 9.18 -16.82 -5.67
C ASP A 269 9.51 -17.82 -6.79
N GLU A 270 10.39 -17.40 -7.70
CA GLU A 270 10.98 -18.26 -8.74
C GLU A 270 12.42 -18.68 -8.37
N GLY A 271 12.83 -18.39 -7.15
CA GLY A 271 14.14 -18.72 -6.58
C GLY A 271 14.61 -17.62 -5.64
N THR A 272 14.54 -17.88 -4.33
CA THR A 272 15.02 -16.96 -3.30
C THR A 272 16.35 -17.45 -2.72
N ARG A 273 17.33 -16.57 -2.67
CA ARG A 273 18.65 -16.80 -2.10
C ARG A 273 18.84 -15.94 -0.85
N ILE A 274 19.35 -16.52 0.21
CA ILE A 274 19.75 -15.79 1.41
C ILE A 274 21.12 -15.17 1.14
N LEU A 275 21.20 -13.84 1.23
CA LEU A 275 22.45 -13.10 1.11
C LEU A 275 23.06 -12.85 2.50
N TYR A 276 22.24 -12.71 3.53
CA TYR A 276 22.65 -12.53 4.91
C TYR A 276 21.57 -13.07 5.86
N GLY A 277 21.99 -13.64 6.98
CA GLY A 277 21.12 -14.03 8.09
C GLY A 277 20.16 -15.18 7.77
N LYS A 278 18.87 -14.95 7.93
CA LYS A 278 17.80 -15.96 7.85
C LYS A 278 16.78 -15.59 6.78
N ASP A 279 15.97 -16.58 6.35
CA ASP A 279 14.84 -16.41 5.45
C ASP A 279 13.52 -16.01 6.15
N SER A 280 13.55 -15.82 7.46
CA SER A 280 12.38 -15.63 8.29
C SER A 280 12.69 -14.88 9.58
N PHE A 281 11.67 -14.34 10.20
CA PHE A 281 11.72 -13.71 11.52
C PHE A 281 10.47 -14.11 12.33
N TYR A 282 10.40 -13.67 13.58
CA TYR A 282 9.26 -13.94 14.45
C TYR A 282 8.57 -12.64 14.84
N GLU A 283 7.25 -12.64 14.74
CA GLU A 283 6.38 -11.63 15.33
C GLU A 283 5.58 -12.25 16.47
N GLU A 284 5.18 -11.45 17.44
CA GLU A 284 4.33 -11.87 18.54
C GLU A 284 2.98 -11.16 18.50
N ILE A 285 1.89 -11.93 18.56
CA ILE A 285 0.51 -11.45 18.64
C ILE A 285 -0.17 -12.15 19.82
N LEU A 286 -0.65 -11.38 20.79
CA LEU A 286 -1.34 -11.88 22.00
C LEU A 286 -0.57 -13.02 22.72
N GLY A 287 0.75 -12.89 22.81
CA GLY A 287 1.64 -13.88 23.43
C GLY A 287 1.95 -15.11 22.57
N LEU A 288 1.42 -15.20 21.35
CA LEU A 288 1.72 -16.29 20.42
C LEU A 288 2.81 -15.84 19.42
N ARG A 289 3.80 -16.70 19.20
CA ARG A 289 4.90 -16.47 18.27
C ARG A 289 4.59 -17.04 16.90
N PHE A 290 4.69 -16.18 15.88
CA PHE A 290 4.46 -16.53 14.48
C PHE A 290 5.74 -16.41 13.70
N LYS A 291 6.15 -17.49 13.02
CA LYS A 291 7.23 -17.46 12.04
C LYS A 291 6.74 -16.82 10.75
N ILE A 292 7.42 -15.77 10.31
CA ILE A 292 7.06 -14.98 9.13
C ILE A 292 8.16 -15.10 8.10
N THR A 293 7.80 -15.55 6.89
CA THR A 293 8.67 -15.60 5.71
C THR A 293 8.37 -14.43 4.76
N PRO A 294 9.17 -14.15 3.73
CA PRO A 294 8.94 -13.03 2.82
C PRO A 294 7.52 -12.99 2.24
N PHE A 295 7.01 -14.15 1.83
CA PHE A 295 5.75 -14.27 1.06
C PHE A 295 4.57 -14.78 1.89
N SER A 296 4.77 -15.17 3.15
CA SER A 296 3.67 -15.60 4.00
C SER A 296 2.68 -14.45 4.24
N PHE A 297 1.38 -14.79 4.29
CA PHE A 297 0.36 -13.83 4.73
C PHE A 297 0.58 -13.50 6.22
N PHE A 298 0.47 -12.24 6.55
CA PHE A 298 0.37 -11.76 7.92
C PHE A 298 -0.33 -10.40 7.92
N GLN A 299 -1.08 -10.08 8.96
CA GLN A 299 -1.76 -8.78 9.08
C GLN A 299 -0.72 -7.65 9.07
N THR A 300 -0.94 -6.66 8.21
CA THR A 300 0.04 -5.58 7.98
C THR A 300 0.08 -4.51 9.07
N ASN A 301 -0.76 -4.63 10.10
CA ASN A 301 -0.77 -3.82 11.32
C ASN A 301 -0.87 -4.80 12.51
N SER A 302 0.25 -5.16 13.12
CA SER A 302 0.31 -6.14 14.21
C SER A 302 -0.51 -5.69 15.42
N LEU A 303 -0.41 -4.42 15.82
CA LEU A 303 -1.16 -3.89 16.98
C LEU A 303 -2.68 -3.83 16.70
N GLY A 304 -3.06 -3.47 15.47
CA GLY A 304 -4.47 -3.52 15.06
C GLY A 304 -5.00 -4.96 14.97
N ALA A 305 -4.15 -5.91 14.61
CA ALA A 305 -4.50 -7.33 14.58
C ALA A 305 -4.76 -7.89 15.98
N GLU A 306 -4.01 -7.45 17.01
CA GLU A 306 -4.27 -7.83 18.40
C GLU A 306 -5.70 -7.43 18.80
N ILE A 307 -6.11 -6.18 18.55
CA ILE A 307 -7.48 -5.70 18.81
C ILE A 307 -8.53 -6.56 18.08
N LEU A 308 -8.28 -6.86 16.80
CA LEU A 308 -9.19 -7.68 16.00
C LEU A 308 -9.34 -9.10 16.58
N TYR A 309 -8.24 -9.73 16.93
CA TYR A 309 -8.24 -11.11 17.45
C TYR A 309 -8.79 -11.20 18.88
N GLU A 310 -8.53 -10.21 19.73
CA GLU A 310 -9.19 -10.12 21.04
C GLU A 310 -10.70 -10.04 20.88
N LYS A 311 -11.19 -9.17 19.98
CA LYS A 311 -12.62 -9.02 19.73
C LYS A 311 -13.25 -10.29 19.16
N ALA A 312 -12.57 -10.95 18.23
CA ALA A 312 -13.01 -12.24 17.71
C ALA A 312 -13.11 -13.32 18.81
N ARG A 313 -12.13 -13.37 19.69
CA ARG A 313 -12.14 -14.31 20.85
C ARG A 313 -13.27 -14.02 21.83
N GLU A 314 -13.58 -12.74 22.11
CA GLU A 314 -14.73 -12.37 22.92
C GLU A 314 -16.04 -12.92 22.34
N TYR A 315 -16.23 -12.82 21.01
CA TYR A 315 -17.44 -13.32 20.35
C TYR A 315 -17.52 -14.84 20.28
N ILE A 316 -16.40 -15.54 20.14
CA ILE A 316 -16.33 -17.00 20.18
C ILE A 316 -16.73 -17.51 21.58
N GLY A 317 -16.33 -16.80 22.62
CA GLY A 317 -16.60 -17.16 24.02
C GLY A 317 -15.95 -18.48 24.46
N ASP A 318 -16.61 -19.25 25.29
CA ASP A 318 -16.12 -20.55 25.77
C ASP A 318 -16.19 -21.59 24.65
N THR A 319 -15.03 -22.16 24.32
CA THR A 319 -14.87 -23.19 23.27
C THR A 319 -14.67 -24.60 23.81
N LYS A 320 -14.75 -24.78 25.14
CA LYS A 320 -14.62 -26.11 25.77
C LYS A 320 -15.68 -27.05 25.21
N ASP A 321 -15.22 -28.22 24.78
CA ASP A 321 -16.07 -29.29 24.21
C ASP A 321 -16.87 -28.87 22.95
N LYS A 322 -16.39 -27.82 22.23
CA LYS A 322 -17.01 -27.35 20.99
C LYS A 322 -16.06 -27.52 19.81
N VAL A 323 -16.65 -27.68 18.62
CA VAL A 323 -15.93 -27.61 17.34
C VAL A 323 -16.08 -26.20 16.80
N VAL A 324 -14.95 -25.55 16.50
CA VAL A 324 -14.90 -24.21 15.90
C VAL A 324 -14.40 -24.33 14.45
N PHE A 325 -15.13 -23.76 13.51
CA PHE A 325 -14.75 -23.69 12.12
C PHE A 325 -14.26 -22.29 11.82
N ASP A 326 -13.06 -22.18 11.23
CA ASP A 326 -12.53 -20.95 10.58
C ASP A 326 -12.59 -21.19 9.07
N LEU A 327 -13.41 -20.38 8.34
CA LEU A 327 -13.76 -20.59 6.93
C LEU A 327 -13.14 -19.50 6.03
#